data_19225310e2b6a5f432175abd6be30293
#
_entry.id   19225310e2b6a5f432175abd6be30293
#
_cell.length_a   1.000
_cell.length_b   1.000
_cell.length_c   1.000
_cell.angle_alpha   90.00
_cell.angle_beta   90.00
_cell.angle_gamma   90.00
#
_symmetry.space_group_name_H-M   'P 1'
#
loop_
_entity.id
_entity.type
_entity.pdbx_description
1 polymer ?
#
loop_
_entity_poly.entity_id
_entity_poly.type
_entity_poly.pdbx_seq_one_letter_code
_entity_poly.pdbx_strand_id
1 'polypeptide(L)'
;MSAHSDFDGSFLVSEVVTLPAAMTEVVLRPPSIGDAGIGFERRRPTALNAEVSAGGQALAVPDGPIRTEVTLRWGSPTQQLQLRYRLTDVSVASATRPGLGSSARARAGRRAVAAFGSLLGGMPADLPVAVVVTGKTVLSLTCPQLPLARMACGAGTVPRFSTLRPIPFDRSRVLVQYDRPARR
;
A
#
# COMPACT_ATOMS: atom_id res chain seq x y z
N MET A 1 -1.06 -3.48 8.49
CA MET A 1 -0.24 -2.66 7.56
C MET A 1 -0.50 -1.19 7.83
N SER A 2 0.52 -0.37 7.92
CA SER A 2 0.39 1.09 7.96
C SER A 2 1.18 1.72 6.82
N ALA A 3 0.69 2.83 6.28
CA ALA A 3 1.33 3.56 5.19
C ALA A 3 1.31 5.07 5.46
N HIS A 4 2.40 5.74 5.16
CA HIS A 4 2.54 7.19 5.27
C HIS A 4 2.87 7.78 3.91
N SER A 5 2.09 8.78 3.46
CA SER A 5 2.29 9.43 2.17
C SER A 5 3.46 10.41 2.21
N ASP A 6 4.38 10.29 1.25
CA ASP A 6 5.45 11.24 1.00
C ASP A 6 5.08 12.28 -0.07
N PHE A 7 5.86 13.36 -0.14
CA PHE A 7 5.62 14.48 -1.06
C PHE A 7 5.78 14.11 -2.54
N ASP A 8 6.55 13.08 -2.87
CA ASP A 8 6.81 12.63 -4.24
C ASP A 8 5.77 11.65 -4.77
N GLY A 9 4.78 11.26 -3.95
CA GLY A 9 3.75 10.29 -4.28
C GLY A 9 4.15 8.85 -3.97
N SER A 10 5.26 8.66 -3.27
CA SER A 10 5.64 7.38 -2.65
C SER A 10 4.97 7.22 -1.28
N PHE A 11 5.02 6.01 -0.75
CA PHE A 11 4.51 5.69 0.57
C PHE A 11 5.55 4.92 1.37
N LEU A 12 5.85 5.39 2.59
CA LEU A 12 6.56 4.58 3.57
C LEU A 12 5.55 3.62 4.19
N VAL A 13 5.76 2.34 4.00
CA VAL A 13 4.87 1.27 4.45
C VAL A 13 5.53 0.50 5.59
N SER A 14 4.75 0.18 6.61
CA SER A 14 5.15 -0.72 7.68
C SER A 14 4.07 -1.79 7.85
N GLU A 15 4.47 -3.04 7.85
CA GLU A 15 3.60 -4.19 8.04
C GLU A 15 4.03 -4.96 9.29
N VAL A 16 3.05 -5.32 10.12
CA VAL A 16 3.23 -6.29 11.20
C VAL A 16 2.24 -7.40 10.91
N VAL A 17 2.73 -8.60 10.76
CA VAL A 17 1.93 -9.76 10.36
C VAL A 17 2.12 -10.89 11.34
N THR A 18 0.99 -11.42 11.84
CA THR A 18 0.97 -12.67 12.58
C THR A 18 0.53 -13.76 11.62
N LEU A 19 1.42 -14.71 11.36
CA LEU A 19 1.17 -15.83 10.47
C LEU A 19 0.30 -16.88 11.16
N PRO A 20 -0.55 -17.60 10.42
CA PRO A 20 -1.41 -18.65 11.00
C PRO A 20 -0.61 -19.86 11.49
N ALA A 21 0.58 -20.08 10.93
CA ALA A 21 1.52 -21.10 11.36
C ALA A 21 2.94 -20.54 11.39
N ALA A 22 3.82 -21.15 12.18
CA ALA A 22 5.23 -20.80 12.19
C ALA A 22 5.88 -21.19 10.85
N MET A 23 6.61 -20.27 10.24
CA MET A 23 7.28 -20.42 8.95
C MET A 23 8.76 -20.11 9.05
N THR A 24 9.54 -20.60 8.09
CA THR A 24 10.97 -20.34 7.93
C THR A 24 11.30 -19.63 6.62
N GLU A 25 10.28 -19.31 5.83
CA GLU A 25 10.47 -18.56 4.59
C GLU A 25 9.26 -17.66 4.30
N VAL A 26 9.49 -16.63 3.52
CA VAL A 26 8.45 -15.73 3.01
C VAL A 26 8.84 -15.23 1.63
N VAL A 27 7.83 -15.02 0.81
CA VAL A 27 7.99 -14.41 -0.51
C VAL A 27 7.63 -12.92 -0.40
N LEU A 28 8.54 -12.06 -0.85
CA LEU A 28 8.28 -10.64 -1.07
C LEU A 28 7.97 -10.42 -2.54
N ARG A 29 6.87 -9.75 -2.83
CA ARG A 29 6.46 -9.41 -4.20
C ARG A 29 5.76 -8.05 -4.21
N PRO A 30 6.19 -7.10 -5.06
CA PRO A 30 5.47 -5.84 -5.21
C PRO A 30 4.00 -6.08 -5.56
N PRO A 31 3.06 -5.32 -4.98
CA PRO A 31 1.65 -5.52 -5.22
C PRO A 31 1.29 -5.26 -6.69
N SER A 32 0.48 -6.13 -7.29
CA SER A 32 -0.10 -5.85 -8.60
C SER A 32 -1.21 -4.81 -8.46
N ILE A 33 -1.12 -3.72 -9.21
CA ILE A 33 -2.08 -2.62 -9.16
C ILE A 33 -2.68 -2.28 -10.53
N GLY A 34 -2.32 -2.99 -11.59
CA GLY A 34 -2.75 -2.68 -12.95
C GLY A 34 -4.26 -2.67 -13.15
N ASP A 35 -4.99 -3.46 -12.38
CA ASP A 35 -6.46 -3.55 -12.36
C ASP A 35 -7.13 -2.58 -11.34
N ALA A 36 -6.35 -1.71 -10.70
CA ALA A 36 -6.89 -0.74 -9.75
C ALA A 36 -7.67 0.41 -10.40
N GLY A 37 -7.65 0.51 -11.72
CA GLY A 37 -8.37 1.51 -12.50
C GLY A 37 -7.51 2.23 -13.53
N ILE A 38 -8.13 3.16 -14.24
CA ILE A 38 -7.50 3.91 -15.34
C ILE A 38 -6.21 4.61 -14.87
N GLY A 39 -5.14 4.38 -15.62
CA GLY A 39 -3.81 4.95 -15.38
C GLY A 39 -2.90 4.10 -14.52
N PHE A 40 -3.41 3.01 -13.91
CA PHE A 40 -2.58 2.07 -13.15
C PHE A 40 -1.98 0.95 -14.03
N GLU A 41 -2.49 0.71 -15.21
CA GLU A 41 -2.08 -0.39 -16.12
C GLU A 41 -0.57 -0.34 -16.46
N ARG A 42 -0.01 0.87 -16.49
CA ARG A 42 1.41 1.11 -16.79
C ARG A 42 2.29 1.26 -15.56
N ARG A 43 1.70 1.21 -14.37
CA ARG A 43 2.46 1.34 -13.13
C ARG A 43 3.15 0.04 -12.77
N ARG A 44 4.37 0.17 -12.28
CA ARG A 44 5.20 -0.96 -11.85
C ARG A 44 5.70 -0.69 -10.43
N PRO A 45 4.89 -1.00 -9.42
CA PRO A 45 5.28 -0.80 -8.03
C PRO A 45 6.66 -1.36 -7.73
N THR A 46 7.44 -0.59 -7.02
CA THR A 46 8.79 -0.96 -6.62
C THR A 46 8.95 -0.68 -5.14
N ALA A 47 9.39 -1.68 -4.38
CA ALA A 47 9.75 -1.47 -2.98
C ALA A 47 11.24 -1.14 -2.87
N LEU A 48 11.54 -0.04 -2.20
CA LEU A 48 12.89 0.45 -1.94
C LEU A 48 13.19 0.36 -0.45
N ASN A 49 14.46 0.16 -0.11
CA ASN A 49 14.95 0.14 1.27
C ASN A 49 14.12 -0.79 2.16
N ALA A 50 13.91 -2.02 1.67
CA ALA A 50 13.12 -2.99 2.40
C ALA A 50 13.92 -3.55 3.57
N GLU A 51 13.35 -3.42 4.76
CA GLU A 51 13.82 -4.01 6.00
C GLU A 51 12.81 -5.08 6.42
N VAL A 52 13.27 -6.28 6.72
CA VAL A 52 12.41 -7.39 7.14
C VAL A 52 12.98 -8.01 8.41
N SER A 53 12.12 -8.31 9.36
CA SER A 53 12.50 -9.10 10.54
C SER A 53 11.51 -10.23 10.78
N ALA A 54 12.01 -11.35 11.26
CA ALA A 54 11.26 -12.55 11.60
C ALA A 54 11.53 -12.91 13.07
N GLY A 55 10.48 -12.93 13.91
CA GLY A 55 10.63 -13.15 15.35
C GLY A 55 11.58 -12.15 16.05
N GLY A 56 11.67 -10.92 15.54
CA GLY A 56 12.58 -9.88 16.05
C GLY A 56 14.00 -9.92 15.48
N GLN A 57 14.36 -10.94 14.70
CA GLN A 57 15.67 -11.05 14.05
C GLN A 57 15.61 -10.39 12.66
N ALA A 58 16.54 -9.48 12.37
CA ALA A 58 16.67 -8.89 11.03
C ALA A 58 17.08 -9.94 10.00
N LEU A 59 16.45 -9.93 8.84
CA LEU A 59 16.77 -10.79 7.71
C LEU A 59 17.60 -10.05 6.67
N ALA A 60 18.49 -10.78 6.01
CA ALA A 60 19.22 -10.25 4.86
C ALA A 60 18.27 -10.12 3.67
N VAL A 61 17.92 -8.89 3.32
CA VAL A 61 17.17 -8.56 2.09
C VAL A 61 18.19 -8.21 1.01
N PRO A 62 18.04 -8.67 -0.24
CA PRO A 62 18.93 -8.28 -1.33
C PRO A 62 19.01 -6.76 -1.47
N ASP A 63 20.20 -6.27 -1.74
CA ASP A 63 20.43 -4.85 -1.99
C ASP A 63 19.66 -4.35 -3.22
N GLY A 64 19.12 -3.14 -3.13
CA GLY A 64 18.45 -2.46 -4.22
C GLY A 64 16.93 -2.62 -4.24
N PRO A 65 16.29 -2.21 -5.35
CA PRO A 65 14.83 -2.19 -5.47
C PRO A 65 14.24 -3.57 -5.70
N ILE A 66 13.23 -3.94 -4.91
CA ILE A 66 12.43 -5.14 -5.14
C ILE A 66 11.39 -4.82 -6.23
N ARG A 67 11.58 -5.39 -7.41
CA ARG A 67 10.70 -5.24 -8.58
C ARG A 67 10.04 -6.56 -9.00
N THR A 68 10.62 -7.65 -8.58
CA THR A 68 10.18 -9.02 -8.84
C THR A 68 10.10 -9.78 -7.53
N GLU A 69 9.74 -11.03 -7.61
CA GLU A 69 9.63 -11.90 -6.45
C GLU A 69 11.00 -12.19 -5.84
N VAL A 70 11.08 -12.12 -4.51
CA VAL A 70 12.26 -12.43 -3.70
C VAL A 70 11.84 -13.34 -2.55
N THR A 71 12.49 -14.49 -2.41
CA THR A 71 12.26 -15.39 -1.29
C THR A 71 13.31 -15.15 -0.19
N LEU A 72 12.85 -14.87 1.01
CA LEU A 72 13.69 -14.78 2.21
C LEU A 72 13.54 -16.03 3.05
N ARG A 73 14.65 -16.52 3.61
CA ARG A 73 14.68 -17.71 4.47
C ARG A 73 15.43 -17.42 5.76
N TRP A 74 15.02 -18.08 6.84
CA TRP A 74 15.67 -17.97 8.15
C TRP A 74 15.63 -19.30 8.91
N GLY A 75 16.48 -19.42 9.94
CA GLY A 75 16.74 -20.71 10.60
C GLY A 75 15.67 -21.16 11.60
N SER A 76 14.99 -20.24 12.28
CA SER A 76 14.05 -20.59 13.37
C SER A 76 12.62 -20.25 13.00
N PRO A 77 11.68 -21.21 13.02
CA PRO A 77 10.28 -20.94 12.70
C PRO A 77 9.69 -19.81 13.55
N THR A 78 8.99 -18.88 12.93
CA THR A 78 8.28 -17.80 13.63
C THR A 78 6.89 -17.54 13.03
N GLN A 79 6.00 -17.01 13.85
CA GLN A 79 4.70 -16.51 13.43
C GLN A 79 4.67 -14.98 13.27
N GLN A 80 5.74 -14.27 13.59
CA GLN A 80 5.77 -12.83 13.55
C GLN A 80 6.73 -12.32 12.49
N LEU A 81 6.22 -11.51 11.58
CA LEU A 81 6.99 -10.78 10.58
C LEU A 81 6.75 -9.29 10.74
N GLN A 82 7.82 -8.51 10.56
CA GLN A 82 7.74 -7.06 10.44
C GLN A 82 8.47 -6.64 9.18
N LEU A 83 7.83 -5.77 8.40
CA LEU A 83 8.38 -5.22 7.18
C LEU A 83 8.30 -3.71 7.22
N ARG A 84 9.33 -3.06 6.69
CA ARG A 84 9.35 -1.61 6.46
C ARG A 84 9.98 -1.34 5.11
N TYR A 85 9.32 -0.57 4.26
CA TYR A 85 9.80 -0.27 2.93
C TYR A 85 9.18 1.01 2.37
N ARG A 86 9.82 1.61 1.37
CA ARG A 86 9.23 2.68 0.60
C ARG A 86 8.65 2.12 -0.70
N LEU A 87 7.38 2.34 -0.94
CA LEU A 87 6.69 1.89 -2.14
C LEU A 87 6.56 3.06 -3.12
N THR A 88 7.06 2.88 -4.33
CA THR A 88 7.08 3.89 -5.40
C THR A 88 6.30 3.41 -6.62
N ASP A 89 6.02 4.32 -7.55
CA ASP A 89 5.25 4.07 -8.79
C ASP A 89 3.83 3.51 -8.55
N VAL A 90 3.19 3.96 -7.49
CA VAL A 90 1.86 3.51 -7.05
C VAL A 90 0.76 4.57 -7.24
N SER A 91 1.09 5.72 -7.81
CA SER A 91 0.20 6.87 -7.86
C SER A 91 -0.10 7.34 -9.26
N VAL A 92 -1.33 7.73 -9.51
CA VAL A 92 -1.79 8.40 -10.73
C VAL A 92 -2.40 9.75 -10.38
N ALA A 93 -2.20 10.75 -11.24
CA ALA A 93 -2.90 12.03 -11.10
C ALA A 93 -4.38 11.84 -11.43
N SER A 94 -5.26 12.50 -10.68
CA SER A 94 -6.67 12.56 -11.03
C SER A 94 -6.83 13.36 -12.34
N ALA A 95 -7.58 12.81 -13.29
CA ALA A 95 -7.85 13.50 -14.54
C ALA A 95 -8.64 14.80 -14.29
N THR A 96 -8.23 15.87 -14.96
CA THR A 96 -8.98 17.14 -14.97
C THR A 96 -10.23 16.95 -15.82
N ARG A 97 -11.41 17.16 -15.25
CA ARG A 97 -12.67 17.13 -16.03
C ARG A 97 -12.75 18.34 -16.97
N PRO A 98 -13.10 18.16 -18.25
CA PRO A 98 -13.43 19.27 -19.13
C PRO A 98 -14.56 20.15 -18.52
N GLY A 99 -14.50 21.45 -18.73
CA GLY A 99 -15.56 22.38 -18.28
C GLY A 99 -15.41 22.91 -16.83
N LEU A 100 -14.48 22.43 -16.05
CA LEU A 100 -14.23 22.99 -14.70
C LEU A 100 -13.59 24.39 -14.80
N GLY A 101 -13.99 25.30 -13.91
CA GLY A 101 -13.32 26.60 -13.74
C GLY A 101 -11.84 26.46 -13.33
N SER A 102 -11.05 27.52 -13.53
CA SER A 102 -9.60 27.50 -13.32
C SER A 102 -9.18 27.03 -11.91
N SER A 103 -9.87 27.50 -10.88
CA SER A 103 -9.59 27.09 -9.49
C SER A 103 -9.95 25.64 -9.20
N ALA A 104 -11.01 25.10 -9.82
CA ALA A 104 -11.39 23.69 -9.71
C ALA A 104 -10.44 22.80 -10.49
N ARG A 105 -9.95 23.25 -11.68
CA ARG A 105 -8.88 22.54 -12.44
C ARG A 105 -7.58 22.48 -11.65
N ALA A 106 -7.18 23.59 -11.01
CA ALA A 106 -5.97 23.62 -10.18
C ALA A 106 -6.04 22.65 -9.00
N ARG A 107 -7.22 22.51 -8.38
CA ARG A 107 -7.44 21.51 -7.32
C ARG A 107 -7.43 20.08 -7.87
N ALA A 108 -8.14 19.82 -8.97
CA ALA A 108 -8.16 18.51 -9.63
C ALA A 108 -6.77 18.08 -10.09
N GLY A 109 -5.96 18.97 -10.67
CA GLY A 109 -4.60 18.68 -11.10
C GLY A 109 -3.62 18.36 -9.96
N ARG A 110 -3.95 18.72 -8.72
CA ARG A 110 -3.19 18.35 -7.53
C ARG A 110 -3.66 17.04 -6.90
N ARG A 111 -4.88 16.61 -7.19
CA ARG A 111 -5.42 15.38 -6.64
C ARG A 111 -4.80 14.17 -7.29
N ALA A 112 -4.47 13.17 -6.49
CA ALA A 112 -3.93 11.90 -6.95
C ALA A 112 -4.63 10.74 -6.24
N VAL A 113 -4.55 9.57 -6.86
CA VAL A 113 -4.95 8.31 -6.27
C VAL A 113 -3.74 7.40 -6.25
N ALA A 114 -3.45 6.80 -5.11
CA ALA A 114 -2.46 5.74 -4.99
C ALA A 114 -3.17 4.40 -4.78
N ALA A 115 -2.62 3.34 -5.37
CA ALA A 115 -3.03 1.98 -5.14
C ALA A 115 -1.88 1.18 -4.53
N PHE A 116 -2.11 0.50 -3.42
CA PHE A 116 -1.11 -0.36 -2.82
C PHE A 116 -1.74 -1.52 -2.03
N GLY A 117 -0.93 -2.53 -1.77
CA GLY A 117 -1.24 -3.69 -0.95
C GLY A 117 0.00 -4.14 -0.22
N SER A 118 -0.06 -5.30 0.45
CA SER A 118 1.08 -5.90 1.12
C SER A 118 2.20 -6.25 0.14
N LEU A 119 3.44 -6.17 0.61
CA LEU A 119 4.62 -6.69 -0.10
C LEU A 119 4.74 -8.22 0.03
N LEU A 120 4.04 -8.82 0.98
CA LEU A 120 4.05 -10.27 1.17
C LEU A 120 3.33 -10.97 0.03
N GLY A 121 3.91 -12.05 -0.47
CA GLY A 121 3.29 -12.97 -1.42
C GLY A 121 2.99 -14.32 -0.77
N GLY A 122 2.05 -15.09 -1.36
CA GLY A 122 1.79 -16.46 -0.93
C GLY A 122 1.10 -16.61 0.43
N MET A 123 0.58 -15.53 1.00
CA MET A 123 -0.16 -15.59 2.26
C MET A 123 -1.56 -16.20 2.06
N PRO A 124 -2.13 -16.85 3.09
CA PRO A 124 -3.51 -17.33 3.04
C PRO A 124 -4.48 -16.20 2.62
N ALA A 125 -5.41 -16.52 1.71
CA ALA A 125 -6.31 -15.54 1.13
C ALA A 125 -7.19 -14.82 2.16
N ASP A 126 -7.57 -15.52 3.21
CA ASP A 126 -8.45 -15.07 4.29
C ASP A 126 -7.71 -14.41 5.47
N LEU A 127 -6.35 -14.38 5.43
CA LEU A 127 -5.56 -13.72 6.49
C LEU A 127 -6.06 -12.29 6.70
N PRO A 128 -6.48 -11.91 7.92
CA PRO A 128 -7.07 -10.60 8.17
C PRO A 128 -6.00 -9.50 8.11
N VAL A 129 -6.25 -8.48 7.29
CA VAL A 129 -5.38 -7.30 7.13
C VAL A 129 -6.11 -6.05 7.59
N ALA A 130 -5.56 -5.34 8.56
CA ALA A 130 -5.99 -3.99 8.89
C ALA A 130 -5.02 -2.99 8.23
N VAL A 131 -5.58 -1.98 7.57
CA VAL A 131 -4.79 -0.95 6.88
C VAL A 131 -4.97 0.39 7.57
N VAL A 132 -3.87 1.06 7.85
CA VAL A 132 -3.85 2.43 8.38
C VAL A 132 -3.05 3.29 7.42
N VAL A 133 -3.62 4.40 6.98
CA VAL A 133 -2.95 5.37 6.14
C VAL A 133 -2.84 6.69 6.88
N THR A 134 -1.66 7.24 6.92
CA THR A 134 -1.39 8.54 7.55
C THR A 134 -0.82 9.52 6.54
N GLY A 135 -1.12 10.80 6.73
CA GLY A 135 -0.60 11.88 5.90
C GLY A 135 -1.51 13.10 5.95
N LYS A 136 -0.91 14.28 5.98
CA LYS A 136 -1.66 15.57 6.07
C LYS A 136 -2.53 15.84 4.86
N THR A 137 -2.30 15.14 3.75
CA THR A 137 -2.98 15.35 2.46
C THR A 137 -3.92 14.20 2.09
N VAL A 138 -4.02 13.16 2.91
CA VAL A 138 -4.93 12.02 2.69
C VAL A 138 -6.37 12.48 2.85
N LEU A 139 -7.22 12.11 1.89
CA LEU A 139 -8.62 12.52 1.82
C LEU A 139 -9.59 11.35 2.03
N SER A 140 -9.25 10.18 1.51
CA SER A 140 -10.10 8.99 1.64
C SER A 140 -9.31 7.70 1.44
N LEU A 141 -9.90 6.60 1.92
CA LEU A 141 -9.40 5.23 1.74
C LEU A 141 -10.57 4.36 1.27
N THR A 142 -10.36 3.62 0.19
CA THR A 142 -11.34 2.69 -0.38
C THR A 142 -10.70 1.33 -0.69
N CYS A 143 -11.53 0.28 -0.74
CA CYS A 143 -11.13 -1.11 -0.97
C CYS A 143 -11.83 -1.63 -2.23
N PRO A 144 -11.24 -1.48 -3.42
CA PRO A 144 -11.92 -1.73 -4.69
C PRO A 144 -12.26 -3.22 -4.93
N GLN A 145 -11.59 -4.12 -4.24
CA GLN A 145 -11.79 -5.57 -4.37
C GLN A 145 -12.88 -6.13 -3.45
N LEU A 146 -13.44 -5.28 -2.58
CA LEU A 146 -14.59 -5.67 -1.76
C LEU A 146 -15.90 -5.48 -2.54
N PRO A 147 -16.98 -6.17 -2.16
CA PRO A 147 -18.31 -5.93 -2.71
C PRO A 147 -18.71 -4.45 -2.59
N LEU A 148 -19.51 -3.94 -3.54
CA LEU A 148 -19.85 -2.52 -3.67
C LEU A 148 -20.29 -1.88 -2.34
N ALA A 149 -21.14 -2.56 -1.57
CA ALA A 149 -21.61 -2.10 -0.27
C ALA A 149 -20.50 -1.95 0.80
N ARG A 150 -19.32 -2.50 0.56
CA ARG A 150 -18.16 -2.49 1.47
C ARG A 150 -16.94 -1.78 0.89
N MET A 151 -17.02 -1.25 -0.33
CA MET A 151 -15.90 -0.56 -0.98
C MET A 151 -15.47 0.69 -0.21
N ALA A 152 -16.39 1.41 0.42
CA ALA A 152 -16.08 2.49 1.36
C ALA A 152 -15.59 1.89 2.70
N CYS A 153 -14.43 1.27 2.66
CA CYS A 153 -13.89 0.49 3.78
C CYS A 153 -13.16 1.33 4.82
N GLY A 154 -12.82 2.57 4.50
CA GLY A 154 -12.01 3.43 5.37
C GLY A 154 -12.85 4.44 6.14
N ALA A 155 -12.47 4.68 7.39
CA ALA A 155 -12.95 5.78 8.21
C ALA A 155 -11.78 6.51 8.87
N GLY A 156 -12.01 7.74 9.24
CA GLY A 156 -11.02 8.57 9.92
C GLY A 156 -11.12 10.02 9.49
N THR A 157 -10.21 10.80 10.05
CA THR A 157 -10.01 12.21 9.70
C THR A 157 -8.53 12.45 9.50
N VAL A 158 -8.19 13.50 8.75
CA VAL A 158 -6.79 13.92 8.61
C VAL A 158 -6.17 14.09 10.01
N PRO A 159 -4.99 13.55 10.25
CA PRO A 159 -4.06 12.94 9.30
C PRO A 159 -4.15 11.41 9.21
N ARG A 160 -5.18 10.75 9.72
CA ARG A 160 -5.22 9.28 9.84
C ARG A 160 -6.54 8.69 9.36
N PHE A 161 -6.44 7.73 8.44
CA PHE A 161 -7.54 6.89 7.98
C PHE A 161 -7.20 5.41 8.24
N SER A 162 -8.20 4.62 8.58
CA SER A 162 -8.03 3.17 8.79
C SER A 162 -9.21 2.40 8.20
N THR A 163 -8.98 1.13 7.88
CA THR A 163 -10.08 0.23 7.54
C THR A 163 -10.99 0.04 8.76
N LEU A 164 -12.30 0.12 8.53
CA LEU A 164 -13.33 -0.06 9.57
C LEU A 164 -13.30 -1.47 10.17
N ARG A 165 -12.90 -2.45 9.36
CA ARG A 165 -12.75 -3.87 9.74
C ARG A 165 -11.53 -4.43 9.02
N PRO A 166 -10.90 -5.48 9.53
CA PRO A 166 -9.92 -6.23 8.77
C PRO A 166 -10.53 -6.73 7.46
N ILE A 167 -9.71 -6.73 6.41
CA ILE A 167 -10.07 -7.20 5.08
C ILE A 167 -9.24 -8.46 4.75
N PRO A 168 -9.76 -9.40 3.96
CA PRO A 168 -9.02 -10.58 3.54
C PRO A 168 -7.75 -10.19 2.77
N PHE A 169 -6.68 -10.94 2.94
CA PHE A 169 -5.38 -10.66 2.33
C PHE A 169 -5.47 -10.58 0.79
N ASP A 170 -6.17 -11.50 0.16
CA ASP A 170 -6.37 -11.53 -1.28
C ASP A 170 -7.10 -10.29 -1.84
N ARG A 171 -7.82 -9.57 -0.97
CA ARG A 171 -8.57 -8.34 -1.26
C ARG A 171 -8.03 -7.11 -0.54
N SER A 172 -6.82 -7.20 -0.01
CA SER A 172 -6.21 -6.15 0.84
C SER A 172 -5.67 -4.94 0.06
N ARG A 173 -5.87 -4.89 -1.26
CA ARG A 173 -5.56 -3.71 -2.03
C ARG A 173 -6.45 -2.54 -1.61
N VAL A 174 -5.82 -1.41 -1.36
CA VAL A 174 -6.50 -0.17 -1.02
C VAL A 174 -6.18 0.92 -2.03
N LEU A 175 -7.16 1.80 -2.26
CA LEU A 175 -6.98 3.05 -2.97
C LEU A 175 -7.01 4.20 -1.98
N VAL A 176 -6.03 5.08 -2.07
CA VAL A 176 -5.92 6.28 -1.24
C VAL A 176 -5.99 7.50 -2.12
N GLN A 177 -6.99 8.32 -1.89
CA GLN A 177 -7.07 9.64 -2.51
C GLN A 177 -6.32 10.65 -1.64
N TYR A 178 -5.48 11.47 -2.26
CA TYR A 178 -4.72 12.50 -1.56
C TYR A 178 -4.43 13.70 -2.45
N ASP A 179 -4.12 14.84 -1.84
CA ASP A 179 -3.68 16.03 -2.57
C ASP A 179 -2.15 16.06 -2.63
N ARG A 180 -1.61 16.18 -3.84
CA ARG A 180 -0.19 16.43 -4.04
C ARG A 180 0.14 17.84 -3.58
N PRO A 181 1.23 18.05 -2.84
CA PRO A 181 1.70 19.40 -2.55
C PRO A 181 2.03 20.12 -3.86
N ALA A 182 1.83 21.42 -3.91
CA ALA A 182 2.27 22.23 -5.02
C ALA A 182 3.81 22.08 -5.16
N ARG A 183 4.30 21.81 -6.35
CA ARG A 183 5.74 21.92 -6.61
C ARG A 183 6.12 23.39 -6.37
N ARG A 184 7.00 23.60 -5.42
CA ARG A 184 7.64 24.92 -5.23
C ARG A 184 8.63 25.17 -6.35
#